data_a9da27eeabb2d9467b2273537783cf1b
#
_entry.id   a9da27eeabb2d9467b2273537783cf1b
#
_cell.length_a   1.000
_cell.length_b   1.000
_cell.length_c   1.000
_cell.angle_alpha   90.00
_cell.angle_beta   90.00
_cell.angle_gamma   90.00
#
_symmetry.space_group_name_H-M   'P 1'
#
loop_
_entity.id
_entity.type
_entity.pdbx_description
1 polymer ?
#
loop_
_entity_poly.entity_id
_entity_poly.type
_entity_poly.pdbx_seq_one_letter_code
_entity_poly.pdbx_strand_id
1 'polypeptide(L)'
;MQGMDHSKMQGMDHSQMQGMDHSKMQGMDHSQMQGMDHSKMQGMDSGMTTMAPSKPAAPTQSRTPIPPITDANRAAVYQSGKGHTVHDDALNYFLLFDQLEWQDADNGSVLNWDVNGWVGGDIDRLWIRSEGERTNGKTESAELQALWGHSIGPWWDVVGGVRQDFKPGPPQTWAAFGLQGLALYNFEAEATAFLGEGGQTALRLEGDYDILLTNRLILQPTAEANFYGQNDPKRGIGSGLSETEIGVRLRYEIYREFAPYVGVSWSRSYGNTADFAREEGEDRSEARLVLGVRMWF
;
A
#
# COMPACT_ATOMS: atom_id res chain seq x y z
N MET A 1 35.97 -20.05 26.72
CA MET A 1 34.97 -20.94 26.13
C MET A 1 35.36 -21.15 24.67
N GLN A 2 35.54 -22.40 24.33
CA GLN A 2 36.28 -22.89 23.17
C GLN A 2 35.60 -22.58 21.84
N GLY A 3 36.45 -22.33 20.84
CA GLY A 3 36.04 -21.98 19.49
C GLY A 3 35.31 -23.10 18.74
N MET A 4 34.27 -22.72 18.02
CA MET A 4 33.68 -23.57 17.01
C MET A 4 34.49 -23.50 15.73
N ASP A 5 35.02 -24.68 15.38
CA ASP A 5 35.86 -24.91 14.21
C ASP A 5 35.02 -24.87 12.93
N HIS A 6 35.21 -23.83 12.10
CA HIS A 6 34.50 -23.60 10.82
C HIS A 6 35.04 -24.48 9.67
N SER A 7 35.92 -25.40 9.92
CA SER A 7 36.52 -26.24 8.86
C SER A 7 35.66 -27.40 8.35
N LYS A 8 34.45 -27.62 8.92
CA LYS A 8 33.53 -28.72 8.52
C LYS A 8 32.40 -28.35 7.57
N MET A 9 32.32 -27.11 7.08
CA MET A 9 31.27 -26.69 6.11
C MET A 9 31.77 -26.53 4.66
N GLN A 10 32.96 -26.98 4.33
CA GLN A 10 33.53 -26.94 2.97
C GLN A 10 33.50 -28.32 2.29
N GLY A 11 32.34 -28.97 2.19
CA GLY A 11 32.26 -30.30 1.59
C GLY A 11 30.89 -30.64 1.01
N MET A 12 30.07 -29.66 0.61
CA MET A 12 28.90 -29.96 -0.23
C MET A 12 29.32 -29.79 -1.70
N ASP A 13 29.58 -30.93 -2.31
CA ASP A 13 29.91 -31.04 -3.73
C ASP A 13 28.65 -30.75 -4.56
N HIS A 14 28.59 -29.58 -5.23
CA HIS A 14 27.51 -29.17 -6.14
C HIS A 14 27.45 -29.98 -7.43
N SER A 15 28.31 -30.97 -7.63
CA SER A 15 28.34 -31.80 -8.84
C SER A 15 27.18 -32.81 -8.91
N GLN A 16 26.43 -33.06 -7.82
CA GLN A 16 25.30 -34.00 -7.83
C GLN A 16 23.95 -33.40 -8.21
N MET A 17 23.83 -32.08 -8.41
CA MET A 17 22.57 -31.47 -8.87
C MET A 17 22.48 -31.24 -10.38
N GLN A 18 23.49 -31.63 -11.18
CA GLN A 18 23.48 -31.51 -12.64
C GLN A 18 23.05 -32.77 -13.39
N GLY A 19 22.41 -33.73 -12.73
CA GLY A 19 22.00 -35.00 -13.32
C GLY A 19 20.51 -35.25 -13.43
N MET A 20 19.64 -34.23 -13.36
CA MET A 20 18.24 -34.42 -13.75
C MET A 20 18.09 -34.22 -15.25
N ASP A 21 18.16 -35.34 -15.96
CA ASP A 21 17.93 -35.41 -17.39
C ASP A 21 16.45 -35.11 -17.71
N HIS A 22 16.18 -33.90 -18.21
CA HIS A 22 14.88 -33.44 -18.64
C HIS A 22 14.34 -34.22 -19.87
N SER A 23 15.14 -35.10 -20.47
CA SER A 23 14.71 -35.94 -21.62
C SER A 23 13.70 -37.01 -21.27
N LYS A 24 13.52 -37.33 -19.97
CA LYS A 24 12.52 -38.32 -19.52
C LYS A 24 11.12 -37.77 -19.30
N MET A 25 10.90 -36.47 -19.37
CA MET A 25 9.54 -35.91 -19.31
C MET A 25 8.87 -35.66 -20.66
N GLN A 26 9.57 -35.88 -21.77
CA GLN A 26 8.99 -35.73 -23.11
C GLN A 26 8.43 -37.04 -23.72
N GLY A 27 8.25 -38.09 -22.93
CA GLY A 27 7.80 -39.38 -23.40
C GLY A 27 6.42 -39.82 -22.90
N MET A 28 5.54 -38.91 -22.47
CA MET A 28 4.13 -39.27 -22.31
C MET A 28 3.42 -39.11 -23.64
N ASP A 29 3.36 -40.21 -24.36
CA ASP A 29 2.65 -40.36 -25.62
C ASP A 29 1.14 -40.17 -25.39
N HIS A 30 0.59 -39.03 -25.79
CA HIS A 30 -0.83 -38.71 -25.74
C HIS A 30 -1.67 -39.54 -26.73
N SER A 31 -1.04 -40.43 -27.53
CA SER A 31 -1.73 -41.31 -28.49
C SER A 31 -2.54 -42.43 -27.84
N GLN A 32 -2.32 -42.74 -26.57
CA GLN A 32 -3.08 -43.79 -25.86
C GLN A 32 -4.41 -43.30 -25.26
N MET A 33 -4.72 -42.02 -25.27
CA MET A 33 -6.03 -41.51 -24.81
C MET A 33 -7.07 -41.36 -25.93
N GLN A 34 -6.72 -41.63 -27.21
CA GLN A 34 -7.66 -41.57 -28.35
C GLN A 34 -8.32 -42.87 -28.72
N GLY A 35 -8.23 -43.91 -27.89
CA GLY A 35 -8.76 -45.24 -28.16
C GLY A 35 -9.98 -45.65 -27.35
N MET A 36 -10.73 -44.74 -26.71
CA MET A 36 -12.05 -45.09 -26.20
C MET A 36 -13.09 -44.97 -27.30
N ASP A 37 -13.36 -46.10 -27.93
CA ASP A 37 -14.38 -46.25 -28.95
C ASP A 37 -15.77 -46.04 -28.33
N HIS A 38 -16.36 -44.87 -28.57
CA HIS A 38 -17.73 -44.55 -28.12
C HIS A 38 -18.82 -45.35 -28.87
N SER A 39 -18.46 -46.20 -29.84
CA SER A 39 -19.43 -47.00 -30.60
C SER A 39 -20.00 -48.18 -29.84
N LYS A 40 -19.45 -48.56 -28.67
CA LYS A 40 -19.97 -49.62 -27.82
C LYS A 40 -21.01 -49.20 -26.78
N MET A 41 -21.39 -47.94 -26.72
CA MET A 41 -22.47 -47.49 -25.83
C MET A 41 -23.85 -47.38 -26.50
N GLN A 42 -23.99 -47.78 -27.77
CA GLN A 42 -25.27 -47.77 -28.51
C GLN A 42 -25.94 -49.15 -28.60
N GLY A 43 -25.96 -49.91 -27.54
CA GLY A 43 -26.53 -51.25 -27.58
C GLY A 43 -27.23 -51.70 -26.30
N MET A 44 -27.85 -50.78 -25.53
CA MET A 44 -28.77 -51.18 -24.47
C MET A 44 -30.06 -50.32 -24.59
N ASP A 45 -30.86 -50.74 -25.54
CA ASP A 45 -32.23 -50.29 -25.63
C ASP A 45 -33.14 -51.30 -24.93
N SER A 46 -34.21 -50.76 -24.29
CA SER A 46 -35.40 -51.40 -23.80
C SER A 46 -35.33 -52.29 -22.55
N GLY A 47 -35.46 -51.60 -21.45
CA GLY A 47 -35.87 -52.13 -20.16
C GLY A 47 -36.26 -50.99 -19.21
N MET A 48 -37.27 -50.19 -19.62
CA MET A 48 -37.83 -49.16 -18.73
C MET A 48 -38.54 -49.83 -17.56
N THR A 49 -37.78 -50.02 -16.48
CA THR A 49 -38.34 -50.03 -15.14
C THR A 49 -37.88 -48.73 -14.50
N THR A 50 -38.82 -47.86 -14.24
CA THR A 50 -38.62 -46.60 -13.52
C THR A 50 -38.08 -46.87 -12.12
N MET A 51 -36.77 -47.05 -11.99
CA MET A 51 -36.11 -46.96 -10.72
C MET A 51 -35.89 -45.45 -10.43
N ALA A 52 -36.59 -44.95 -9.43
CA ALA A 52 -36.28 -43.68 -8.84
C ALA A 52 -34.77 -43.63 -8.54
N PRO A 53 -34.07 -42.49 -8.78
CA PRO A 53 -32.65 -42.39 -8.51
C PRO A 53 -32.43 -42.69 -7.02
N SER A 54 -31.84 -43.83 -6.73
CA SER A 54 -31.42 -44.17 -5.38
C SER A 54 -30.43 -43.09 -4.94
N LYS A 55 -30.81 -42.32 -3.93
CA LYS A 55 -29.94 -41.36 -3.28
C LYS A 55 -28.62 -42.09 -2.95
N PRO A 56 -27.44 -41.58 -3.36
CA PRO A 56 -26.19 -42.22 -3.05
C PRO A 56 -26.14 -42.50 -1.54
N ALA A 57 -25.92 -43.72 -1.15
CA ALA A 57 -25.76 -44.06 0.26
C ALA A 57 -24.61 -43.19 0.80
N ALA A 58 -24.88 -42.46 1.85
CA ALA A 58 -23.84 -41.65 2.51
C ALA A 58 -22.69 -42.60 2.90
N PRO A 59 -21.43 -42.23 2.68
CA PRO A 59 -20.31 -43.06 3.03
C PRO A 59 -20.42 -43.43 4.52
N THR A 60 -20.54 -44.71 4.80
CA THR A 60 -20.71 -45.25 6.16
C THR A 60 -19.45 -45.17 7.00
N GLN A 61 -18.33 -44.75 6.40
CA GLN A 61 -17.05 -44.59 7.08
C GLN A 61 -16.33 -43.33 6.60
N SER A 62 -15.84 -42.57 7.55
CA SER A 62 -14.99 -41.40 7.29
C SER A 62 -13.68 -41.87 6.63
N ARG A 63 -13.23 -41.19 5.57
CA ARG A 63 -11.93 -41.43 4.92
C ARG A 63 -10.73 -41.01 5.77
N THR A 64 -10.97 -40.25 6.81
CA THR A 64 -9.98 -39.83 7.81
C THR A 64 -10.35 -40.37 9.18
N PRO A 65 -9.40 -40.65 10.07
CA PRO A 65 -9.69 -41.14 11.42
C PRO A 65 -10.33 -40.06 12.32
N ILE A 66 -11.43 -39.48 11.85
CA ILE A 66 -12.24 -38.54 12.63
C ILE A 66 -13.29 -39.38 13.35
N PRO A 67 -13.34 -39.32 14.70
CA PRO A 67 -14.35 -40.06 15.45
C PRO A 67 -15.76 -39.59 15.05
N PRO A 68 -16.76 -40.46 15.04
CA PRO A 68 -18.13 -40.08 14.72
C PRO A 68 -18.64 -39.09 15.77
N ILE A 69 -19.36 -38.06 15.32
CA ILE A 69 -19.97 -37.08 16.20
C ILE A 69 -21.04 -37.78 17.04
N THR A 70 -20.85 -37.79 18.35
CA THR A 70 -21.80 -38.32 19.33
C THR A 70 -22.82 -37.28 19.75
N ASP A 71 -23.91 -37.72 20.39
CA ASP A 71 -24.91 -36.79 20.95
C ASP A 71 -24.32 -35.94 22.08
N ALA A 72 -23.32 -36.43 22.80
CA ALA A 72 -22.57 -35.64 23.76
C ALA A 72 -21.77 -34.54 23.08
N ASN A 73 -21.17 -34.79 21.90
CA ASN A 73 -20.48 -33.75 21.13
C ASN A 73 -21.48 -32.70 20.62
N ARG A 74 -22.67 -33.11 20.19
CA ARG A 74 -23.73 -32.18 19.76
C ARG A 74 -24.26 -31.32 20.92
N ALA A 75 -24.41 -31.94 22.12
CA ALA A 75 -24.83 -31.23 23.30
C ALA A 75 -23.76 -30.27 23.85
N ALA A 76 -22.47 -30.56 23.62
CA ALA A 76 -21.34 -29.72 23.98
C ALA A 76 -21.07 -28.59 22.98
N VAL A 77 -21.72 -28.58 21.82
CA VAL A 77 -21.65 -27.45 20.90
C VAL A 77 -22.22 -26.24 21.60
N TYR A 78 -21.39 -25.23 21.77
CA TYR A 78 -21.81 -23.92 22.27
C TYR A 78 -22.90 -23.39 21.30
N GLN A 79 -24.14 -23.44 21.79
CA GLN A 79 -25.21 -22.73 21.11
C GLN A 79 -24.94 -21.24 21.35
N SER A 80 -24.34 -20.59 20.36
CA SER A 80 -24.22 -19.14 20.36
C SER A 80 -25.62 -18.58 20.52
N GLY A 81 -25.98 -18.22 21.75
CA GLY A 81 -27.18 -17.47 22.00
C GLY A 81 -27.07 -16.18 21.19
N LYS A 82 -27.99 -15.97 20.25
CA LYS A 82 -28.09 -14.77 19.43
C LYS A 82 -26.78 -14.48 18.67
N GLY A 83 -26.82 -14.75 17.38
CA GLY A 83 -25.71 -14.69 16.46
C GLY A 83 -24.64 -13.67 16.81
N HIS A 84 -23.38 -14.00 16.59
CA HIS A 84 -22.33 -13.01 16.55
C HIS A 84 -22.86 -11.90 15.65
N THR A 85 -23.19 -10.76 16.25
CA THR A 85 -23.25 -9.53 15.50
C THR A 85 -21.83 -9.32 15.01
N VAL A 86 -21.63 -9.55 13.75
CA VAL A 86 -20.40 -9.15 13.05
C VAL A 86 -20.35 -7.64 13.32
N HIS A 87 -19.31 -7.18 13.99
CA HIS A 87 -19.16 -5.76 14.32
C HIS A 87 -18.68 -4.97 13.09
N ASP A 88 -19.22 -5.28 11.92
CA ASP A 88 -18.91 -4.61 10.66
C ASP A 88 -19.34 -3.14 10.64
N ASP A 89 -20.20 -2.73 11.59
CA ASP A 89 -20.66 -1.34 11.76
C ASP A 89 -19.82 -0.56 12.79
N ALA A 90 -18.67 -1.09 13.23
CA ALA A 90 -17.82 -0.39 14.18
C ALA A 90 -17.19 0.85 13.52
N LEU A 91 -17.34 2.00 14.17
CA LEU A 91 -16.63 3.20 13.79
C LEU A 91 -15.19 3.09 14.31
N ASN A 92 -14.24 3.07 13.41
CA ASN A 92 -12.81 3.05 13.71
C ASN A 92 -12.19 4.40 13.37
N TYR A 93 -11.05 4.69 13.95
CA TYR A 93 -10.26 5.87 13.61
C TYR A 93 -8.77 5.53 13.64
N PHE A 94 -8.01 6.31 12.91
CA PHE A 94 -6.56 6.24 12.88
C PHE A 94 -6.01 7.65 12.67
N LEU A 95 -4.94 7.99 13.35
CA LEU A 95 -4.24 9.26 13.19
C LEU A 95 -2.75 8.98 13.11
N LEU A 96 -2.13 9.41 12.04
CA LEU A 96 -0.71 9.27 11.75
C LEU A 96 -0.07 10.65 11.59
N PHE A 97 0.95 10.93 12.37
CA PHE A 97 1.95 11.93 12.08
C PHE A 97 3.07 11.21 11.34
N ASP A 98 2.99 11.20 10.00
CA ASP A 98 3.96 10.49 9.19
C ASP A 98 5.29 11.22 9.21
N GLN A 99 5.23 12.54 9.07
CA GLN A 99 6.39 13.40 9.18
C GLN A 99 6.12 14.51 10.18
N LEU A 100 6.99 14.64 11.15
CA LEU A 100 7.14 15.81 11.98
C LEU A 100 8.66 16.05 12.06
N GLU A 101 9.18 16.84 11.13
CA GLU A 101 10.58 16.96 10.81
C GLU A 101 11.14 18.34 11.08
N TRP A 102 12.30 18.36 11.66
CA TRP A 102 13.21 19.49 11.54
C TRP A 102 14.19 19.18 10.41
N GLN A 103 14.38 20.13 9.51
CA GLN A 103 15.26 20.03 8.36
C GLN A 103 16.31 21.15 8.41
N ASP A 104 17.55 20.80 8.06
CA ASP A 104 18.65 21.76 7.91
C ASP A 104 18.67 22.23 6.45
N ALA A 105 18.26 23.46 6.24
CA ALA A 105 18.20 24.10 4.93
C ALA A 105 19.29 25.17 4.80
N ASP A 106 19.74 25.44 3.58
CA ASP A 106 20.82 26.41 3.29
C ASP A 106 20.53 27.80 3.85
N ASN A 107 19.25 28.17 3.94
CA ASN A 107 18.80 29.47 4.44
C ASN A 107 18.25 29.45 5.87
N GLY A 108 18.48 28.39 6.63
CA GLY A 108 18.03 28.25 8.02
C GLY A 108 17.39 26.93 8.36
N SER A 109 16.45 26.93 9.29
CA SER A 109 15.76 25.73 9.72
C SER A 109 14.34 25.68 9.20
N VAL A 110 13.94 24.50 8.79
CA VAL A 110 12.60 24.18 8.30
C VAL A 110 11.93 23.21 9.26
N LEU A 111 10.66 23.46 9.57
CA LEU A 111 9.76 22.50 10.20
C LEU A 111 8.78 22.03 9.14
N ASN A 112 8.82 20.74 8.82
CA ASN A 112 7.89 20.09 7.91
C ASN A 112 6.94 19.19 8.71
N TRP A 113 5.67 19.14 8.30
CA TRP A 113 4.69 18.21 8.84
C TRP A 113 3.87 17.56 7.73
N ASP A 114 3.63 16.29 7.90
CA ASP A 114 2.64 15.51 7.20
C ASP A 114 1.83 14.72 8.23
N VAL A 115 0.55 15.02 8.29
CA VAL A 115 -0.40 14.41 9.20
C VAL A 115 -1.58 13.90 8.41
N ASN A 116 -1.86 12.62 8.55
CA ASN A 116 -3.03 12.03 7.93
C ASN A 116 -3.80 11.18 8.95
N GLY A 117 -5.10 11.09 8.75
CA GLY A 117 -5.96 10.30 9.60
C GLY A 117 -7.28 10.01 8.93
N TRP A 118 -7.97 9.01 9.46
CA TRP A 118 -9.28 8.68 8.98
C TRP A 118 -10.21 8.25 10.11
N VAL A 119 -11.50 8.40 9.85
CA VAL A 119 -12.58 7.89 10.68
C VAL A 119 -13.63 7.26 9.79
N GLY A 120 -14.11 6.05 10.14
CA GLY A 120 -15.11 5.37 9.33
C GLY A 120 -15.20 3.88 9.61
N GLY A 121 -15.89 3.18 8.72
CA GLY A 121 -15.99 1.73 8.70
C GLY A 121 -14.91 1.06 7.88
N ASP A 122 -15.14 -0.19 7.52
CA ASP A 122 -14.18 -0.98 6.74
C ASP A 122 -14.15 -0.57 5.27
N ILE A 123 -15.25 -0.07 4.74
CA ILE A 123 -15.42 0.26 3.32
C ILE A 123 -15.38 1.77 3.08
N ASP A 124 -16.11 2.54 3.89
CA ASP A 124 -16.23 3.98 3.74
C ASP A 124 -15.54 4.71 4.88
N ARG A 125 -14.65 5.66 4.56
CA ARG A 125 -13.85 6.43 5.52
C ARG A 125 -13.81 7.90 5.13
N LEU A 126 -13.81 8.75 6.13
CA LEU A 126 -13.47 10.16 5.96
C LEU A 126 -11.99 10.33 6.30
N TRP A 127 -11.21 10.73 5.32
CA TRP A 127 -9.80 11.07 5.46
C TRP A 127 -9.63 12.56 5.70
N ILE A 128 -8.78 12.89 6.64
CA ILE A 128 -8.32 14.27 6.90
C ILE A 128 -6.81 14.25 6.80
N ARG A 129 -6.24 15.11 5.95
CA ARG A 129 -4.81 15.22 5.73
C ARG A 129 -4.38 16.68 5.87
N SER A 130 -3.22 16.91 6.41
CA SER A 130 -2.61 18.24 6.51
C SER A 130 -1.12 18.13 6.30
N GLU A 131 -0.63 18.88 5.33
CA GLU A 131 0.78 19.00 5.01
C GLU A 131 1.20 20.47 5.05
N GLY A 132 2.48 20.69 5.32
CA GLY A 132 3.01 22.04 5.24
C GLY A 132 4.44 22.18 5.71
N GLU A 133 4.99 23.32 5.37
CA GLU A 133 6.37 23.70 5.65
C GLU A 133 6.43 25.09 6.31
N ARG A 134 7.31 25.22 7.30
CA ARG A 134 7.56 26.48 7.98
C ARG A 134 9.05 26.74 8.07
N THR A 135 9.51 27.75 7.33
CA THR A 135 10.91 28.16 7.25
C THR A 135 11.15 29.36 8.14
N ASN A 136 12.12 29.28 9.07
CA ASN A 136 12.49 30.38 9.99
C ASN A 136 11.28 30.97 10.72
N GLY A 137 10.28 30.16 11.03
CA GLY A 137 9.07 30.61 11.75
C GLY A 137 7.97 31.20 10.86
N LYS A 138 8.15 31.28 9.54
CA LYS A 138 7.16 31.73 8.56
C LYS A 138 6.62 30.50 7.79
N THR A 139 5.31 30.40 7.66
CA THR A 139 4.68 29.33 6.90
C THR A 139 4.80 29.60 5.41
N GLU A 140 5.50 28.73 4.70
CA GLU A 140 5.70 28.80 3.24
C GLU A 140 4.68 27.95 2.50
N SER A 141 4.37 26.76 2.97
CA SER A 141 3.29 25.93 2.46
C SER A 141 2.37 25.44 3.57
N ALA A 142 1.08 25.33 3.30
CA ALA A 142 0.11 24.71 4.20
C ALA A 142 -1.13 24.32 3.43
N GLU A 143 -1.54 23.07 3.56
CA GLU A 143 -2.77 22.54 2.98
C GLU A 143 -3.55 21.69 3.98
N LEU A 144 -4.85 21.57 3.71
CA LEU A 144 -5.76 20.69 4.41
C LEU A 144 -6.66 20.00 3.39
N GLN A 145 -6.78 18.68 3.50
CA GLN A 145 -7.65 17.88 2.66
C GLN A 145 -8.73 17.20 3.51
N ALA A 146 -9.93 17.13 2.98
CA ALA A 146 -11.04 16.34 3.52
C ALA A 146 -11.59 15.47 2.39
N LEU A 147 -11.35 14.16 2.47
CA LEU A 147 -11.64 13.23 1.40
C LEU A 147 -12.54 12.10 1.90
N TRP A 148 -13.59 11.78 1.18
CA TRP A 148 -14.29 10.52 1.34
C TRP A 148 -13.53 9.44 0.58
N GLY A 149 -13.21 8.34 1.26
CA GLY A 149 -12.57 7.17 0.70
C GLY A 149 -13.51 5.99 0.67
N HIS A 150 -13.49 5.24 -0.42
CA HIS A 150 -14.25 4.02 -0.61
C HIS A 150 -13.34 2.90 -1.08
N SER A 151 -13.32 1.80 -0.32
CA SER A 151 -12.49 0.63 -0.65
C SER A 151 -13.06 -0.13 -1.85
N ILE A 152 -12.30 -0.17 -2.95
CA ILE A 152 -12.65 -0.90 -4.18
C ILE A 152 -12.03 -2.30 -4.22
N GLY A 153 -11.24 -2.64 -3.23
CA GLY A 153 -10.59 -3.93 -3.07
C GLY A 153 -9.80 -4.01 -1.77
N PRO A 154 -9.13 -5.12 -1.48
CA PRO A 154 -8.40 -5.29 -0.22
C PRO A 154 -7.26 -4.29 -0.01
N TRP A 155 -6.75 -3.70 -1.09
CA TRP A 155 -5.51 -2.91 -1.08
C TRP A 155 -5.68 -1.51 -1.67
N TRP A 156 -6.84 -1.19 -2.24
CA TRP A 156 -7.03 0.05 -2.97
C TRP A 156 -8.31 0.76 -2.57
N ASP A 157 -8.19 2.05 -2.31
CA ASP A 157 -9.29 2.97 -2.08
C ASP A 157 -9.34 4.02 -3.20
N VAL A 158 -10.53 4.34 -3.67
CA VAL A 158 -10.76 5.59 -4.40
C VAL A 158 -11.08 6.67 -3.39
N VAL A 159 -10.56 7.87 -3.61
CA VAL A 159 -10.81 9.02 -2.74
C VAL A 159 -11.39 10.18 -3.53
N GLY A 160 -12.27 10.95 -2.90
CA GLY A 160 -12.82 12.14 -3.51
C GLY A 160 -13.24 13.17 -2.46
N GLY A 161 -12.97 14.44 -2.73
CA GLY A 161 -13.29 15.46 -1.74
C GLY A 161 -12.76 16.84 -2.11
N VAL A 162 -12.27 17.55 -1.10
CA VAL A 162 -11.77 18.91 -1.23
C VAL A 162 -10.39 19.06 -0.59
N ARG A 163 -9.57 19.89 -1.21
CA ARG A 163 -8.31 20.38 -0.69
C ARG A 163 -8.38 21.90 -0.59
N GLN A 164 -7.91 22.44 0.51
CA GLN A 164 -7.75 23.87 0.72
C GLN A 164 -6.28 24.18 0.93
N ASP A 165 -5.70 24.92 0.02
CA ASP A 165 -4.37 25.50 0.18
C ASP A 165 -4.49 26.84 0.89
N PHE A 166 -3.69 27.02 1.93
CA PHE A 166 -3.56 28.29 2.65
C PHE A 166 -2.30 29.04 2.22
N LYS A 167 -1.28 28.32 1.74
CA LYS A 167 -0.01 28.77 1.23
C LYS A 167 0.52 27.78 0.18
N PRO A 168 1.40 28.23 -0.73
CA PRO A 168 1.91 29.60 -0.97
C PRO A 168 0.85 30.52 -1.58
N GLY A 169 1.10 31.82 -1.56
CA GLY A 169 0.25 32.84 -2.18
C GLY A 169 -1.14 32.98 -1.54
N PRO A 170 -2.17 33.39 -2.31
CA PRO A 170 -3.55 33.48 -1.83
C PRO A 170 -4.17 32.09 -1.65
N PRO A 171 -5.09 31.91 -0.66
CA PRO A 171 -5.79 30.65 -0.48
C PRO A 171 -6.51 30.18 -1.74
N GLN A 172 -6.53 28.86 -1.96
CA GLN A 172 -7.18 28.24 -3.11
C GLN A 172 -7.86 26.93 -2.72
N THR A 173 -9.05 26.72 -3.27
CA THR A 173 -9.83 25.49 -3.07
C THR A 173 -9.76 24.62 -4.32
N TRP A 174 -9.64 23.31 -4.09
CA TRP A 174 -9.58 22.29 -5.14
C TRP A 174 -10.59 21.20 -4.86
N ALA A 175 -11.23 20.71 -5.89
CA ALA A 175 -11.85 19.38 -5.86
C ALA A 175 -10.75 18.35 -6.08
N ALA A 176 -10.75 17.27 -5.29
CA ALA A 176 -9.74 16.22 -5.33
C ALA A 176 -10.39 14.87 -5.70
N PHE A 177 -9.73 14.10 -6.57
CA PHE A 177 -10.08 12.74 -6.93
C PHE A 177 -8.81 11.91 -7.05
N GLY A 178 -8.75 10.78 -6.35
CA GLY A 178 -7.54 9.99 -6.31
C GLY A 178 -7.77 8.51 -6.14
N LEU A 179 -6.68 7.81 -6.26
CA LEU A 179 -6.53 6.39 -5.96
C LEU A 179 -5.35 6.26 -5.01
N GLN A 180 -5.55 5.57 -3.90
CA GLN A 180 -4.50 5.28 -2.93
C GLN A 180 -4.51 3.81 -2.55
N GLY A 181 -3.38 3.27 -2.18
CA GLY A 181 -3.32 1.90 -1.70
C GLY A 181 -1.94 1.27 -1.70
N LEU A 182 -1.95 -0.01 -1.37
CA LEU A 182 -0.75 -0.83 -1.36
C LEU A 182 -0.62 -1.57 -2.70
N ALA A 183 0.41 -1.24 -3.45
CA ALA A 183 0.84 -2.00 -4.61
C ALA A 183 1.64 -3.25 -4.17
N LEU A 184 2.22 -3.97 -5.12
CA LEU A 184 2.98 -5.19 -4.82
C LEU A 184 4.09 -4.93 -3.79
N TYR A 185 4.21 -5.85 -2.81
CA TYR A 185 5.28 -5.87 -1.80
C TYR A 185 5.32 -4.68 -0.84
N ASN A 186 4.17 -4.19 -0.37
CA ASN A 186 4.05 -3.07 0.55
C ASN A 186 4.57 -1.72 0.00
N PHE A 187 4.51 -1.52 -1.29
CA PHE A 187 4.73 -0.22 -1.89
C PHE A 187 3.42 0.59 -1.76
N GLU A 188 3.43 1.62 -0.94
CA GLU A 188 2.33 2.58 -0.86
C GLU A 188 2.38 3.48 -2.09
N ALA A 189 1.25 3.65 -2.74
CA ALA A 189 1.15 4.47 -3.93
C ALA A 189 -0.13 5.30 -3.89
N GLU A 190 0.04 6.57 -4.24
CA GLU A 190 -1.07 7.50 -4.37
C GLU A 190 -0.98 8.28 -5.67
N ALA A 191 -2.14 8.50 -6.28
CA ALA A 191 -2.28 9.38 -7.45
C ALA A 191 -3.55 10.20 -7.28
N THR A 192 -3.41 11.50 -7.06
CA THR A 192 -4.53 12.41 -6.82
C THR A 192 -4.53 13.55 -7.84
N ALA A 193 -5.65 13.67 -8.56
CA ALA A 193 -5.93 14.77 -9.48
C ALA A 193 -6.75 15.85 -8.79
N PHE A 194 -6.42 17.11 -9.07
CA PHE A 194 -7.05 18.27 -8.47
C PHE A 194 -7.61 19.19 -9.55
N LEU A 195 -8.81 19.71 -9.29
CA LEU A 195 -9.48 20.69 -10.13
C LEU A 195 -9.73 21.96 -9.28
N GLY A 196 -9.02 23.02 -9.57
CA GLY A 196 -9.05 24.27 -8.82
C GLY A 196 -9.94 25.33 -9.45
N GLU A 197 -10.06 26.45 -8.74
CA GLU A 197 -10.74 27.64 -9.22
C GLU A 197 -10.06 28.19 -10.48
N GLY A 198 -10.85 28.80 -11.38
CA GLY A 198 -10.32 29.37 -12.63
C GLY A 198 -9.88 28.34 -13.67
N GLY A 199 -10.26 27.06 -13.52
CA GLY A 199 -9.90 25.98 -14.44
C GLY A 199 -8.47 25.45 -14.25
N GLN A 200 -7.87 25.73 -13.12
CA GLN A 200 -6.59 25.14 -12.75
C GLN A 200 -6.71 23.66 -12.54
N THR A 201 -5.69 22.91 -12.96
CA THR A 201 -5.62 21.46 -12.77
C THR A 201 -4.26 21.08 -12.20
N ALA A 202 -4.22 20.08 -11.34
CA ALA A 202 -2.99 19.50 -10.84
C ALA A 202 -3.09 17.98 -10.72
N LEU A 203 -1.94 17.32 -10.69
CA LEU A 203 -1.80 15.90 -10.42
C LEU A 203 -0.62 15.72 -9.47
N ARG A 204 -0.85 15.03 -8.35
CA ARG A 204 0.19 14.61 -7.42
C ARG A 204 0.33 13.10 -7.50
N LEU A 205 1.56 12.63 -7.59
CA LEU A 205 1.94 11.23 -7.52
C LEU A 205 2.87 11.04 -6.34
N GLU A 206 2.54 10.12 -5.46
CA GLU A 206 3.31 9.81 -4.26
C GLU A 206 3.58 8.33 -4.19
N GLY A 207 4.71 7.96 -3.63
CA GLY A 207 5.04 6.59 -3.38
C GLY A 207 6.10 6.45 -2.31
N ASP A 208 5.90 5.47 -1.44
CA ASP A 208 6.87 5.12 -0.42
C ASP A 208 6.98 3.60 -0.24
N TYR A 209 8.06 3.17 0.36
CA TYR A 209 8.34 1.75 0.56
C TYR A 209 9.11 1.49 1.85
N ASP A 210 8.57 0.63 2.71
CA ASP A 210 9.21 0.24 3.96
C ASP A 210 10.13 -0.97 3.77
N ILE A 211 11.45 -0.75 3.83
CA ILE A 211 12.48 -1.80 3.80
C ILE A 211 12.90 -2.14 5.22
N LEU A 212 12.48 -3.29 5.71
CA LEU A 212 12.83 -3.76 7.05
C LEU A 212 14.28 -4.27 7.06
N LEU A 213 15.21 -3.45 7.56
CA LEU A 213 16.60 -3.86 7.79
C LEU A 213 16.68 -4.79 9.01
N THR A 214 15.86 -4.52 10.00
CA THR A 214 15.62 -5.38 11.18
C THR A 214 14.13 -5.27 11.55
N ASN A 215 13.70 -5.98 12.60
CA ASN A 215 12.32 -5.87 13.09
C ASN A 215 11.95 -4.47 13.63
N ARG A 216 12.92 -3.57 13.81
CA ARG A 216 12.74 -2.22 14.36
C ARG A 216 13.43 -1.12 13.57
N LEU A 217 14.38 -1.47 12.73
CA LEU A 217 15.12 -0.52 11.91
C LEU A 217 14.61 -0.63 10.48
N ILE A 218 14.01 0.44 10.00
CA ILE A 218 13.30 0.51 8.72
C ILE A 218 13.94 1.62 7.89
N LEU A 219 14.27 1.30 6.65
CA LEU A 219 14.71 2.27 5.66
C LEU A 219 13.50 2.57 4.76
N GLN A 220 13.09 3.83 4.71
CA GLN A 220 11.93 4.29 3.95
C GLN A 220 12.37 5.27 2.86
N PRO A 221 12.54 4.83 1.61
CA PRO A 221 12.57 5.70 0.46
C PRO A 221 11.17 6.23 0.17
N THR A 222 11.08 7.52 -0.18
CA THR A 222 9.86 8.22 -0.58
C THR A 222 10.10 8.96 -1.88
N ALA A 223 9.07 9.15 -2.69
CA ALA A 223 9.11 9.96 -3.89
C ALA A 223 7.78 10.64 -4.13
N GLU A 224 7.81 11.92 -4.48
CA GLU A 224 6.66 12.72 -4.84
C GLU A 224 6.92 13.46 -6.15
N ALA A 225 5.88 13.65 -6.95
CA ALA A 225 5.92 14.45 -8.18
C ALA A 225 4.63 15.24 -8.34
N ASN A 226 4.77 16.55 -8.49
CA ASN A 226 3.69 17.50 -8.65
C ASN A 226 3.64 18.04 -10.08
N PHE A 227 2.47 17.94 -10.71
CA PHE A 227 2.20 18.45 -12.06
C PHE A 227 1.06 19.47 -12.01
N TYR A 228 1.21 20.56 -12.76
CA TYR A 228 0.17 21.57 -12.89
C TYR A 228 -0.16 21.84 -14.35
N GLY A 229 -1.44 22.04 -14.65
CA GLY A 229 -1.90 22.30 -16.02
C GLY A 229 -1.64 23.72 -16.52
N GLN A 230 -1.49 24.68 -15.61
CA GLN A 230 -1.31 26.09 -15.94
C GLN A 230 -0.30 26.75 -14.99
N ASN A 231 0.34 27.83 -15.47
CA ASN A 231 1.19 28.66 -14.63
C ASN A 231 0.37 29.46 -13.62
N ASP A 232 0.86 29.55 -12.40
CA ASP A 232 0.36 30.46 -11.38
C ASP A 232 1.54 31.23 -10.74
N PRO A 233 1.92 32.36 -11.34
CA PRO A 233 3.04 33.17 -10.84
C PRO A 233 2.84 33.73 -9.44
N LYS A 234 1.56 33.86 -8.98
CA LYS A 234 1.26 34.33 -7.62
C LYS A 234 1.62 33.32 -6.54
N ARG A 235 1.79 32.07 -6.95
CA ARG A 235 2.12 30.95 -6.08
C ARG A 235 3.50 30.39 -6.38
N GLY A 236 4.22 30.95 -7.35
CA GLY A 236 5.50 30.41 -7.80
C GLY A 236 5.39 29.08 -8.56
N ILE A 237 4.21 28.75 -9.10
CA ILE A 237 3.93 27.45 -9.72
C ILE A 237 3.96 27.57 -11.23
N GLY A 238 4.75 26.72 -11.88
CA GLY A 238 4.83 26.55 -13.32
C GLY A 238 3.99 25.37 -13.82
N SER A 239 3.58 25.44 -15.10
CA SER A 239 2.86 24.36 -15.76
C SER A 239 3.76 23.18 -16.14
N GLY A 240 3.20 21.98 -16.20
CA GLY A 240 3.90 20.72 -16.45
C GLY A 240 4.39 20.09 -15.14
N LEU A 241 5.49 19.35 -15.19
CA LEU A 241 6.17 18.88 -13.98
C LEU A 241 6.71 20.12 -13.25
N SER A 242 6.17 20.40 -12.08
CA SER A 242 6.50 21.57 -11.26
C SER A 242 7.63 21.24 -10.30
N GLU A 243 7.48 20.17 -9.56
CA GLU A 243 8.41 19.77 -8.50
C GLU A 243 8.49 18.28 -8.36
N THR A 244 9.65 17.77 -7.93
CA THR A 244 9.82 16.42 -7.41
C THR A 244 10.55 16.47 -6.09
N GLU A 245 10.12 15.63 -5.17
CA GLU A 245 10.84 15.35 -3.93
C GLU A 245 11.19 13.88 -3.85
N ILE A 246 12.41 13.58 -3.41
CA ILE A 246 12.86 12.22 -3.12
C ILE A 246 13.46 12.24 -1.72
N GLY A 247 12.98 11.36 -0.86
CA GLY A 247 13.44 11.21 0.51
C GLY A 247 13.98 9.82 0.79
N VAL A 248 14.91 9.73 1.72
CA VAL A 248 15.32 8.46 2.33
C VAL A 248 15.43 8.68 3.83
N ARG A 249 14.61 7.97 4.59
CA ARG A 249 14.54 8.07 6.04
C ARG A 249 14.94 6.75 6.69
N LEU A 250 15.77 6.78 7.70
CA LEU A 250 16.14 5.63 8.51
C LEU A 250 15.43 5.76 9.86
N ARG A 251 14.39 4.98 10.03
CA ARG A 251 13.46 5.00 11.16
C ARG A 251 13.79 3.88 12.14
N TYR A 252 13.78 4.19 13.44
CA TYR A 252 13.94 3.20 14.51
C TYR A 252 12.70 3.15 15.40
N GLU A 253 11.94 2.06 15.37
CA GLU A 253 10.77 1.83 16.20
C GLU A 253 11.19 1.54 17.65
N ILE A 254 11.13 2.56 18.51
CA ILE A 254 11.26 2.37 19.97
C ILE A 254 10.05 1.60 20.45
N TYR A 255 8.87 2.06 20.06
CA TYR A 255 7.59 1.38 20.09
C TYR A 255 7.02 1.39 18.68
N ARG A 256 6.04 0.57 18.41
CA ARG A 256 5.36 0.54 17.10
C ARG A 256 4.73 1.89 16.75
N GLU A 257 4.18 2.53 17.80
CA GLU A 257 3.47 3.80 17.70
C GLU A 257 4.39 5.02 17.72
N PHE A 258 5.69 4.83 17.98
CA PHE A 258 6.65 5.93 18.11
C PHE A 258 8.03 5.55 17.55
N ALA A 259 8.44 6.24 16.51
CA ALA A 259 9.66 5.97 15.80
C ALA A 259 10.40 7.28 15.41
N PRO A 260 11.46 7.65 16.11
CA PRO A 260 12.37 8.69 15.63
C PRO A 260 13.12 8.22 14.39
N TYR A 261 13.50 9.16 13.54
CA TYR A 261 14.27 8.90 12.35
C TYR A 261 15.24 10.02 11.99
N VAL A 262 16.20 9.66 11.17
CA VAL A 262 17.11 10.58 10.47
C VAL A 262 17.05 10.29 8.99
N GLY A 263 17.30 11.29 8.17
CA GLY A 263 17.23 11.07 6.72
C GLY A 263 17.82 12.21 5.92
N VAL A 264 17.58 12.10 4.63
CA VAL A 264 17.90 13.14 3.64
C VAL A 264 16.69 13.29 2.73
N SER A 265 16.25 14.49 2.47
CA SER A 265 15.35 14.83 1.39
C SER A 265 16.08 15.61 0.31
N TRP A 266 15.63 15.46 -0.92
CA TRP A 266 16.13 16.20 -2.05
C TRP A 266 14.93 16.66 -2.89
N SER A 267 14.77 17.95 -3.02
CA SER A 267 13.74 18.60 -3.82
C SER A 267 14.32 19.20 -5.09
N ARG A 268 13.49 19.27 -6.13
CA ARG A 268 13.86 19.92 -7.37
C ARG A 268 12.65 20.50 -8.07
N SER A 269 12.74 21.80 -8.40
CA SER A 269 11.79 22.53 -9.23
C SER A 269 12.16 22.46 -10.71
N TYR A 270 11.14 22.45 -11.58
CA TYR A 270 11.28 22.32 -13.03
C TYR A 270 10.55 23.43 -13.77
N GLY A 271 10.92 23.63 -15.03
CA GLY A 271 10.25 24.55 -15.93
C GLY A 271 10.10 25.97 -15.36
N ASN A 272 8.90 26.52 -15.50
CA ASN A 272 8.61 27.87 -15.02
C ASN A 272 8.62 27.97 -13.48
N THR A 273 8.37 26.88 -12.75
CA THR A 273 8.53 26.85 -11.28
C THR A 273 9.98 27.16 -10.91
N ALA A 274 10.93 26.53 -11.59
CA ALA A 274 12.35 26.80 -11.37
C ALA A 274 12.76 28.22 -11.78
N ASP A 275 12.05 28.84 -12.72
CA ASP A 275 12.32 30.23 -13.11
C ASP A 275 11.78 31.21 -12.06
N PHE A 276 10.58 30.95 -11.51
CA PHE A 276 10.00 31.73 -10.41
C PHE A 276 10.85 31.64 -9.13
N ALA A 277 11.27 30.42 -8.74
CA ALA A 277 12.16 30.22 -7.60
C ALA A 277 13.45 31.03 -7.75
N ARG A 278 14.04 31.04 -8.96
CA ARG A 278 15.25 31.86 -9.23
C ARG A 278 15.00 33.35 -9.15
N GLU A 279 13.83 33.85 -9.58
CA GLU A 279 13.44 35.24 -9.45
C GLU A 279 13.30 35.67 -7.98
N GLU A 280 12.89 34.76 -7.10
CA GLU A 280 12.78 34.94 -5.65
C GLU A 280 14.12 34.72 -4.92
N GLY A 281 15.15 34.26 -5.64
CA GLY A 281 16.50 34.03 -5.10
C GLY A 281 16.64 32.64 -4.43
N GLU A 282 15.75 31.72 -4.75
CA GLU A 282 15.76 30.34 -4.27
C GLU A 282 16.49 29.41 -5.24
N ASP A 283 17.07 28.35 -4.71
CA ASP A 283 17.73 27.34 -5.50
C ASP A 283 16.69 26.37 -6.15
N ARG A 284 16.98 25.97 -7.38
CA ARG A 284 16.14 25.00 -8.11
C ARG A 284 16.19 23.58 -7.55
N SER A 285 17.18 23.29 -6.74
CA SER A 285 17.39 21.97 -6.18
C SER A 285 18.12 22.10 -4.86
N GLU A 286 17.55 21.50 -3.85
CA GLU A 286 18.08 21.53 -2.49
C GLU A 286 18.11 20.12 -1.90
N ALA A 287 19.17 19.82 -1.17
CA ALA A 287 19.28 18.60 -0.39
C ALA A 287 19.33 18.99 1.10
N ARG A 288 18.44 18.42 1.89
CA ARG A 288 18.27 18.73 3.31
C ARG A 288 18.52 17.50 4.17
N LEU A 289 19.24 17.66 5.26
CA LEU A 289 19.27 16.66 6.33
C LEU A 289 18.01 16.81 7.16
N VAL A 290 17.36 15.65 7.44
CA VAL A 290 16.11 15.64 8.18
C VAL A 290 16.25 14.84 9.49
N LEU A 291 15.64 15.37 10.54
CA LEU A 291 15.50 14.75 11.85
C LEU A 291 14.03 14.83 12.23
N GLY A 292 13.40 13.70 12.49
CA GLY A 292 11.97 13.69 12.75
C GLY A 292 11.49 12.55 13.61
N VAL A 293 10.19 12.57 13.81
CA VAL A 293 9.47 11.50 14.50
C VAL A 293 8.23 11.10 13.69
N ARG A 294 7.98 9.80 13.63
CA ARG A 294 6.73 9.22 13.15
C ARG A 294 5.97 8.65 14.32
N MET A 295 4.69 8.95 14.42
CA MET A 295 3.84 8.41 15.48
C MET A 295 2.40 8.25 15.02
N TRP A 296 1.72 7.25 15.60
CA TRP A 296 0.32 6.99 15.27
C TRP A 296 -0.51 6.60 16.51
N PHE A 297 -1.81 6.79 16.40
CA PHE A 297 -2.79 6.58 17.49
C PHE A 297 -4.04 5.86 16.98
#